data_13fbb902d1400ddaa130faada5eeea4e
#
_entry.id   13fbb902d1400ddaa130faada5eeea4e
#
_cell.length_a   1.000
_cell.length_b   1.000
_cell.length_c   1.000
_cell.angle_alpha   90.00
_cell.angle_beta   90.00
_cell.angle_gamma   90.00
#
_symmetry.space_group_name_H-M   'P 1'
#
loop_
_entity.id
_entity.type
_entity.pdbx_description
1 polymer ?
#
loop_
_entity_poly.entity_id
_entity_poly.type
_entity_poly.pdbx_seq_one_letter_code
_entity_poly.pdbx_strand_id
1 'polypeptide(L)'
;MIKSAVFDIGGTLMEYKGMPCVWVDYYENGFLHVCEKLLPQLTEKNIADGMEILRGYNPSIKFREADYSYERIFGEIVRKWGVDISPDKIAYCFFEAFPLKAYTYPETVPVLRKLRDRGIKIATLTDVATGMPDELHK
;
A
#
# COMPACT_ATOMS: atom_id res chain seq x y z
N MET A 1 -17.81 27.91 14.36
CA MET A 1 -17.49 26.77 15.29
C MET A 1 -17.22 25.54 14.44
N ILE A 2 -16.10 24.83 14.65
CA ILE A 2 -15.75 23.61 13.94
C ILE A 2 -16.69 22.49 14.42
N LYS A 3 -17.33 21.77 13.48
CA LYS A 3 -18.28 20.69 13.79
C LYS A 3 -17.73 19.29 13.44
N SER A 4 -16.72 19.22 12.58
CA SER A 4 -16.08 17.98 12.17
C SER A 4 -14.60 18.18 11.89
N ALA A 5 -13.83 17.10 12.06
CA ALA A 5 -12.42 17.02 11.71
C ALA A 5 -12.19 15.74 10.89
N VAL A 6 -11.42 15.84 9.82
CA VAL A 6 -11.03 14.71 8.98
C VAL A 6 -9.52 14.58 9.06
N PHE A 7 -9.03 13.39 9.34
CA PHE A 7 -7.61 13.10 9.50
C PHE A 7 -7.15 12.15 8.41
N ASP A 8 -5.93 12.37 7.94
CA ASP A 8 -5.16 11.31 7.32
C ASP A 8 -4.74 10.27 8.37
N ILE A 9 -4.40 9.06 7.95
CA ILE A 9 -4.04 7.95 8.86
C ILE A 9 -2.53 7.79 8.93
N GLY A 10 -1.89 7.40 7.83
CA GLY A 10 -0.46 7.12 7.77
C GLY A 10 0.39 8.37 7.94
N GLY A 11 1.35 8.36 8.87
CA GLY A 11 2.15 9.56 9.17
C GLY A 11 1.41 10.66 9.95
N THR A 12 0.10 10.48 10.23
CA THR A 12 -0.74 11.46 10.95
C THR A 12 -1.28 10.89 12.26
N LEU A 13 -1.97 9.77 12.21
CA LEU A 13 -2.54 9.09 13.40
C LEU A 13 -1.73 7.86 13.83
N MET A 14 -1.04 7.24 12.90
CA MET A 14 -0.25 6.03 13.10
C MET A 14 0.89 5.94 12.09
N GLU A 15 1.80 5.01 12.32
CA GLU A 15 2.90 4.69 11.43
C GLU A 15 3.10 3.17 11.38
N TYR A 16 3.76 2.67 10.34
CA TYR A 16 4.20 1.28 10.23
C TYR A 16 5.67 1.15 10.64
N LYS A 17 5.92 0.33 11.65
CA LYS A 17 7.27 0.13 12.18
C LYS A 17 8.17 -0.52 11.13
N GLY A 18 9.21 0.20 10.71
CA GLY A 18 10.21 -0.30 9.76
C GLY A 18 9.85 -0.10 8.29
N MET A 19 8.69 0.53 7.99
CA MET A 19 8.40 0.97 6.64
C MET A 19 9.23 2.21 6.26
N PRO A 20 9.76 2.29 5.03
CA PRO A 20 10.35 3.51 4.52
C PRO A 20 9.27 4.59 4.34
N CYS A 21 9.66 5.86 4.42
CA CYS A 21 8.75 6.99 4.19
C CYS A 21 8.11 6.96 2.79
N VAL A 22 8.81 6.35 1.84
CA VAL A 22 8.34 6.19 0.46
C VAL A 22 8.15 4.70 0.17
N TRP A 23 6.92 4.27 0.00
CA TRP A 23 6.57 2.86 -0.21
C TRP A 23 7.20 2.26 -1.48
N VAL A 24 7.48 3.10 -2.48
CA VAL A 24 8.16 2.71 -3.73
C VAL A 24 9.53 2.10 -3.48
N ASP A 25 10.22 2.53 -2.43
CA ASP A 25 11.56 2.01 -2.09
C ASP A 25 11.50 0.56 -1.59
N TYR A 26 10.30 0.06 -1.29
CA TYR A 26 10.08 -1.32 -0.85
C TYR A 26 9.59 -2.25 -1.97
N TYR A 27 9.32 -1.74 -3.17
CA TYR A 27 8.79 -2.54 -4.29
C TYR A 27 9.72 -3.68 -4.69
N GLU A 28 11.03 -3.44 -4.72
CA GLU A 28 12.01 -4.49 -5.02
C GLU A 28 11.93 -5.65 -4.03
N ASN A 29 11.88 -5.34 -2.73
CA ASN A 29 11.72 -6.35 -1.68
C ASN A 29 10.44 -7.17 -1.85
N GLY A 30 9.33 -6.53 -2.21
CA GLY A 30 8.07 -7.22 -2.51
C GLY A 30 8.21 -8.21 -3.66
N PHE A 31 8.83 -7.81 -4.77
CA PHE A 31 9.05 -8.72 -5.90
C PHE A 31 10.10 -9.80 -5.64
N LEU A 32 11.15 -9.51 -4.88
CA LEU A 32 12.09 -10.54 -4.43
C LEU A 32 11.39 -11.60 -3.57
N HIS A 33 10.48 -11.18 -2.71
CA HIS A 33 9.66 -12.11 -1.92
C HIS A 33 8.76 -12.99 -2.79
N VAL A 34 8.14 -12.42 -3.83
CA VAL A 34 7.38 -13.20 -4.84
C VAL A 34 8.26 -14.23 -5.54
N CYS A 35 9.50 -13.85 -5.92
CA CYS A 35 10.45 -14.80 -6.49
C CYS A 35 10.76 -15.93 -5.53
N GLU A 36 11.06 -15.61 -4.28
CA GLU A 36 11.41 -16.62 -3.27
C GLU A 36 10.27 -17.61 -2.99
N LYS A 37 9.04 -17.11 -2.89
CA LYS A 37 7.89 -17.89 -2.42
C LYS A 37 7.09 -18.59 -3.51
N LEU A 38 6.94 -17.94 -4.68
CA LEU A 38 6.00 -18.40 -5.70
C LEU A 38 6.66 -18.70 -7.05
N LEU A 39 7.62 -17.90 -7.48
CA LEU A 39 8.13 -17.89 -8.85
C LEU A 39 9.66 -17.82 -8.90
N PRO A 40 10.37 -18.87 -8.43
CA PRO A 40 11.84 -18.86 -8.36
C PRO A 40 12.54 -18.75 -9.72
N GLN A 41 11.80 -18.91 -10.82
CA GLN A 41 12.32 -18.78 -12.18
C GLN A 41 12.34 -17.33 -12.68
N LEU A 42 11.79 -16.36 -11.95
CA LEU A 42 11.83 -14.94 -12.36
C LEU A 42 13.27 -14.42 -12.35
N THR A 43 13.56 -13.59 -13.34
CA THR A 43 14.87 -12.96 -13.53
C THR A 43 14.85 -11.53 -12.96
N GLU A 44 16.02 -10.93 -12.80
CA GLU A 44 16.17 -9.49 -12.46
C GLU A 44 15.37 -8.60 -13.41
N LYS A 45 15.34 -8.96 -14.71
CA LYS A 45 14.53 -8.26 -15.69
C LYS A 45 13.04 -8.31 -15.38
N ASN A 46 12.52 -9.46 -14.96
CA ASN A 46 11.12 -9.57 -14.56
C ASN A 46 10.81 -8.67 -13.35
N ILE A 47 11.69 -8.64 -12.36
CA ILE A 47 11.56 -7.76 -11.19
C ILE A 47 11.52 -6.28 -11.65
N ALA A 48 12.46 -5.87 -12.50
CA ALA A 48 12.51 -4.51 -13.04
C ALA A 48 11.23 -4.15 -13.82
N ASP A 49 10.75 -5.04 -14.69
CA ASP A 49 9.49 -4.87 -15.42
C ASP A 49 8.29 -4.71 -14.46
N GLY A 50 8.21 -5.51 -13.40
CA GLY A 50 7.18 -5.41 -12.37
C GLY A 50 7.22 -4.09 -11.60
N MET A 51 8.41 -3.65 -11.21
CA MET A 51 8.63 -2.36 -10.56
C MET A 51 8.22 -1.19 -11.45
N GLU A 52 8.58 -1.22 -12.73
CA GLU A 52 8.22 -0.18 -13.71
C GLU A 52 6.70 -0.07 -13.86
N ILE A 53 6.00 -1.20 -14.01
CA ILE A 53 4.53 -1.24 -14.11
C ILE A 53 3.92 -0.65 -12.83
N LEU A 54 4.32 -1.11 -11.65
CA LEU A 54 3.75 -0.64 -10.39
C LEU A 54 4.01 0.86 -10.15
N ARG A 55 5.21 1.35 -10.49
CA ARG A 55 5.53 2.80 -10.50
C ARG A 55 4.66 3.59 -11.45
N GLY A 56 4.34 3.03 -12.62
CA GLY A 56 3.45 3.66 -13.60
C GLY A 56 2.03 3.88 -13.11
N TYR A 57 1.59 3.07 -12.14
CA TYR A 57 0.29 3.18 -11.46
C TYR A 57 0.33 4.01 -10.18
N ASN A 58 1.50 4.37 -9.66
CA ASN A 58 1.62 5.11 -8.42
C ASN A 58 1.36 6.62 -8.63
N PRO A 59 0.33 7.22 -8.00
CA PRO A 59 -0.03 8.63 -8.20
C PRO A 59 1.05 9.60 -7.72
N SER A 60 1.92 9.18 -6.80
CA SER A 60 3.06 9.99 -6.34
C SER A 60 4.18 10.11 -7.38
N ILE A 61 4.20 9.20 -8.38
CA ILE A 61 5.20 9.19 -9.45
C ILE A 61 4.61 9.73 -10.75
N LYS A 62 3.39 9.27 -11.09
CA LYS A 62 2.71 9.64 -12.32
C LYS A 62 1.28 10.01 -12.01
N PHE A 63 0.91 11.26 -12.30
CA PHE A 63 -0.47 11.73 -12.12
C PHE A 63 -1.46 10.84 -12.87
N ARG A 64 -2.60 10.55 -12.24
CA ARG A 64 -3.72 9.82 -12.81
C ARG A 64 -5.04 10.39 -12.31
N GLU A 65 -6.08 10.33 -13.15
CA GLU A 65 -7.42 10.82 -12.83
C GLU A 65 -8.29 9.77 -12.13
N ALA A 66 -7.90 8.49 -12.22
CA ALA A 66 -8.64 7.39 -11.64
C ALA A 66 -7.72 6.43 -10.91
N ASP A 67 -8.25 5.78 -9.89
CA ASP A 67 -7.56 4.68 -9.24
C ASP A 67 -7.79 3.35 -9.98
N TYR A 68 -6.90 2.40 -9.79
CA TYR A 68 -6.94 1.10 -10.45
C TYR A 68 -6.85 -0.01 -9.41
N SER A 69 -7.68 -1.05 -9.60
CA SER A 69 -7.67 -2.19 -8.71
C SER A 69 -6.36 -2.98 -8.79
N TYR A 70 -6.03 -3.67 -7.71
CA TYR A 70 -4.83 -4.49 -7.65
C TYR A 70 -4.84 -5.62 -8.69
N GLU A 71 -6.01 -6.19 -9.00
CA GLU A 71 -6.15 -7.24 -10.01
C GLU A 71 -5.74 -6.73 -11.39
N ARG A 72 -6.09 -5.48 -11.72
CA ARG A 72 -5.66 -4.87 -12.98
C ARG A 72 -4.15 -4.68 -13.02
N ILE A 73 -3.57 -4.13 -11.96
CA ILE A 73 -2.14 -3.82 -11.86
C ILE A 73 -1.32 -5.12 -11.91
N PHE A 74 -1.60 -6.05 -11.02
CA PHE A 74 -0.88 -7.32 -10.98
C PHE A 74 -1.21 -8.24 -12.16
N GLY A 75 -2.42 -8.11 -12.75
CA GLY A 75 -2.75 -8.77 -14.00
C GLY A 75 -1.90 -8.30 -15.18
N GLU A 76 -1.51 -7.02 -15.23
CA GLU A 76 -0.56 -6.51 -16.22
C GLU A 76 0.84 -7.09 -15.99
N ILE A 77 1.29 -7.15 -14.72
CA ILE A 77 2.57 -7.75 -14.35
C ILE A 77 2.64 -9.23 -14.75
N VAL A 78 1.60 -10.00 -14.42
CA VAL A 78 1.50 -11.43 -14.79
C VAL A 78 1.62 -11.63 -16.30
N ARG A 79 0.88 -10.83 -17.08
CA ARG A 79 0.96 -10.88 -18.55
C ARG A 79 2.35 -10.51 -19.07
N LYS A 80 2.98 -9.49 -18.48
CA LYS A 80 4.33 -9.05 -18.87
C LYS A 80 5.37 -10.13 -18.58
N TRP A 81 5.23 -10.84 -17.47
CA TRP A 81 6.12 -11.94 -17.09
C TRP A 81 5.87 -13.24 -17.89
N GLY A 82 4.70 -13.37 -18.51
CA GLY A 82 4.32 -14.58 -19.25
C GLY A 82 4.15 -15.81 -18.35
N VAL A 83 3.71 -15.62 -17.11
CA VAL A 83 3.51 -16.70 -16.13
C VAL A 83 2.03 -17.01 -15.95
N ASP A 84 1.72 -18.29 -15.67
CA ASP A 84 0.36 -18.76 -15.38
C ASP A 84 0.12 -18.82 -13.87
N ILE A 85 -0.22 -17.68 -13.30
CA ILE A 85 -0.55 -17.53 -11.87
C ILE A 85 -1.60 -16.44 -11.69
N SER A 86 -2.47 -16.59 -10.70
CA SER A 86 -3.47 -15.57 -10.36
C SER A 86 -2.79 -14.26 -9.91
N PRO A 87 -3.24 -13.10 -10.42
CA PRO A 87 -2.81 -11.79 -9.93
C PRO A 87 -2.95 -11.64 -8.42
N ASP A 88 -4.02 -12.18 -7.83
CA ASP A 88 -4.26 -12.15 -6.38
C ASP A 88 -3.11 -12.77 -5.60
N LYS A 89 -2.67 -13.98 -6.02
CA LYS A 89 -1.55 -14.67 -5.34
C LYS A 89 -0.28 -13.84 -5.34
N ILE A 90 0.01 -13.15 -6.46
CA ILE A 90 1.18 -12.28 -6.55
C ILE A 90 0.99 -11.04 -5.67
N ALA A 91 -0.18 -10.39 -5.71
CA ALA A 91 -0.44 -9.21 -4.92
C ALA A 91 -0.30 -9.49 -3.41
N TYR A 92 -0.96 -10.54 -2.91
CA TYR A 92 -0.86 -10.90 -1.49
C TYR A 92 0.56 -11.24 -1.10
N CYS A 93 1.26 -12.09 -1.86
CA CYS A 93 2.64 -12.46 -1.60
C CYS A 93 3.58 -11.23 -1.65
N PHE A 94 3.37 -10.31 -2.59
CA PHE A 94 4.13 -9.06 -2.68
C PHE A 94 3.99 -8.24 -1.40
N PHE A 95 2.77 -8.05 -0.89
CA PHE A 95 2.53 -7.26 0.31
C PHE A 95 2.86 -8.00 1.62
N GLU A 96 3.02 -9.32 1.62
CA GLU A 96 3.55 -10.08 2.77
C GLU A 96 4.97 -9.66 3.15
N ALA A 97 5.76 -9.15 2.19
CA ALA A 97 7.10 -8.65 2.44
C ALA A 97 7.11 -7.33 3.25
N PHE A 98 5.99 -6.60 3.24
CA PHE A 98 5.93 -5.28 3.86
C PHE A 98 5.75 -5.37 5.37
N PRO A 99 6.52 -4.61 6.17
CA PRO A 99 6.39 -4.61 7.63
C PRO A 99 5.17 -3.80 8.08
N LEU A 100 3.96 -4.33 7.85
CA LEU A 100 2.68 -3.65 8.11
C LEU A 100 2.27 -3.66 9.59
N LYS A 101 3.22 -3.73 10.52
CA LYS A 101 2.93 -3.61 11.95
C LYS A 101 2.70 -2.15 12.32
N ALA A 102 1.43 -1.77 12.42
CA ALA A 102 1.02 -0.43 12.79
C ALA A 102 1.25 -0.13 14.28
N TYR A 103 1.57 1.14 14.56
CA TYR A 103 1.50 1.70 15.92
C TYR A 103 0.92 3.11 15.85
N THR A 104 0.11 3.49 16.82
CA THR A 104 -0.42 4.85 16.95
C THR A 104 0.58 5.75 17.64
N TYR A 105 0.63 7.03 17.24
CA TYR A 105 1.39 8.01 17.99
C TYR A 105 0.79 8.19 19.39
N PRO A 106 1.60 8.50 20.42
CA PRO A 106 1.12 8.66 21.81
C PRO A 106 -0.01 9.68 21.95
N GLU A 107 0.01 10.72 21.11
CA GLU A 107 -0.95 11.82 21.12
C GLU A 107 -2.27 11.47 20.42
N THR A 108 -2.29 10.48 19.55
CA THR A 108 -3.46 10.15 18.71
C THR A 108 -4.73 9.93 19.54
N VAL A 109 -4.69 8.98 20.45
CA VAL A 109 -5.88 8.63 21.24
C VAL A 109 -6.33 9.78 22.15
N PRO A 110 -5.42 10.47 22.90
CA PRO A 110 -5.80 11.64 23.70
C PRO A 110 -6.44 12.77 22.89
N VAL A 111 -5.92 13.08 21.69
CA VAL A 111 -6.46 14.15 20.83
C VAL A 111 -7.84 13.78 20.31
N LEU A 112 -8.01 12.56 19.77
CA LEU A 112 -9.30 12.09 19.25
C LEU A 112 -10.38 12.07 20.33
N ARG A 113 -10.04 11.65 21.56
CA ARG A 113 -10.97 11.71 22.70
C ARG A 113 -11.39 13.14 23.02
N LYS A 114 -10.45 14.09 23.11
CA LYS A 114 -10.77 15.51 23.38
C LYS A 114 -11.69 16.12 22.31
N LEU A 115 -11.51 15.77 21.04
CA LEU A 115 -12.38 16.23 19.96
C LEU A 115 -13.79 15.65 20.11
N ARG A 116 -13.91 14.36 20.35
CA ARG A 116 -15.19 13.69 20.58
C ARG A 116 -15.93 14.27 21.78
N ASP A 117 -15.22 14.51 22.88
CA ASP A 117 -15.81 15.04 24.12
C ASP A 117 -16.31 16.51 23.95
N ARG A 118 -15.80 17.22 22.92
CA ARG A 118 -16.29 18.53 22.48
C ARG A 118 -17.42 18.45 21.45
N GLY A 119 -17.92 17.25 21.15
CA GLY A 119 -18.98 17.03 20.16
C GLY A 119 -18.53 17.20 18.70
N ILE A 120 -17.22 17.17 18.43
CA ILE A 120 -16.68 17.25 17.05
C ILE A 120 -16.75 15.86 16.45
N LYS A 121 -17.39 15.74 15.28
CA LYS A 121 -17.42 14.52 14.49
C LYS A 121 -16.05 14.25 13.91
N ILE A 122 -15.60 12.98 13.96
CA ILE A 122 -14.29 12.55 13.47
C ILE A 122 -14.51 11.61 12.29
N ALA A 123 -13.74 11.82 11.24
CA ALA A 123 -13.64 10.93 10.08
C ALA A 123 -12.18 10.79 9.65
N THR A 124 -11.89 9.80 8.83
CA THR A 124 -10.57 9.62 8.21
C THR A 124 -10.69 9.68 6.69
N LEU A 125 -9.66 10.20 6.05
CA LEU A 125 -9.45 10.16 4.61
C LEU A 125 -7.96 9.90 4.39
N THR A 126 -7.62 8.78 3.80
CA THR A 126 -6.23 8.35 3.61
C THR A 126 -6.05 7.69 2.25
N ASP A 127 -4.88 7.88 1.67
CA ASP A 127 -4.47 7.13 0.51
C ASP A 127 -4.09 5.70 0.91
N VAL A 128 -4.25 4.80 -0.05
CA VAL A 128 -3.93 3.39 0.07
C VAL A 128 -2.71 3.08 -0.79
N ALA A 129 -1.86 2.17 -0.36
CA ALA A 129 -0.72 1.74 -1.16
C ALA A 129 -1.18 1.21 -2.54
N THR A 130 -0.53 1.71 -3.59
CA THR A 130 -0.86 1.34 -4.98
C THR A 130 -0.82 -0.17 -5.18
N GLY A 131 -1.93 -0.75 -5.60
CA GLY A 131 -2.05 -2.18 -5.85
C GLY A 131 -2.24 -3.05 -4.60
N MET A 132 -2.49 -2.47 -3.43
CA MET A 132 -2.75 -3.25 -2.22
C MET A 132 -4.19 -3.80 -2.24
N PRO A 133 -4.39 -5.12 -1.98
CA PRO A 133 -5.71 -5.69 -1.81
C PRO A 133 -6.50 -5.07 -0.66
N ASP A 134 -7.80 -4.85 -0.85
CA ASP A 134 -8.68 -4.16 0.12
C ASP A 134 -8.69 -4.84 1.50
N GLU A 135 -8.53 -6.15 1.56
CA GLU A 135 -8.52 -6.92 2.81
C GLU A 135 -7.29 -6.62 3.69
N LEU A 136 -6.20 -6.15 3.10
CA LEU A 136 -4.98 -5.80 3.83
C LEU A 136 -5.04 -4.40 4.47
N HIS A 137 -6.12 -3.64 4.22
CA HIS A 137 -6.37 -2.34 4.84
C HIS A 137 -7.22 -2.42 6.12
N LYS A 138 -7.72 -3.60 6.46
CA LYS A 138 -8.57 -3.84 7.64
C LYS A 138 -7.73 -4.29 8.80
#